data_0faadb66a98d45a99ea18d41d17d7a34
#
_entry.id   0faadb66a98d45a99ea18d41d17d7a34
#
_cell.length_a   1.000
_cell.length_b   1.000
_cell.length_c   1.000
_cell.angle_alpha   90.00
_cell.angle_beta   90.00
_cell.angle_gamma   90.00
#
_symmetry.space_group_name_H-M   'P 1'
#
loop_
_entity.id
_entity.type
_entity.pdbx_description
1 polymer ?
#
loop_
_entity_poly.entity_id
_entity_poly.type
_entity_poly.pdbx_seq_one_letter_code
_entity_poly.pdbx_strand_id
1 'polypeptide(L)'
;IMDDAFSVNSKMDHRGGCGFEENTGDGAGILMAIPDSFFRQEAEKLGINLPEAGKYAVGNIFLPIDADERKVCIKQTEKIIAEENQIFLGWRDVPTDANKADVGPAARGAQPHISQLFIESKTGLSQDEFDRQIYLIRKRISQPIRSNQNLEEAKLFYACSLSSTVIVYKGMLTPSQLFPFYPDLESQDFKTHLAMV
;
A
#
# COMPACT_ATOMS: atom_id res chain seq x y z
N ILE A 1 -18.54 -0.81 -9.20
CA ILE A 1 -18.01 -0.54 -7.83
C ILE A 1 -16.88 0.48 -7.86
N MET A 2 -15.84 0.31 -8.72
CA MET A 2 -14.76 1.31 -8.76
C MET A 2 -15.27 2.67 -9.22
N ASP A 3 -16.11 2.75 -10.23
CA ASP A 3 -16.73 4.01 -10.69
C ASP A 3 -17.63 4.64 -9.63
N ASP A 4 -18.37 3.81 -8.88
CA ASP A 4 -19.19 4.28 -7.75
C ASP A 4 -18.30 4.80 -6.62
N ALA A 5 -17.22 4.10 -6.28
CA ALA A 5 -16.26 4.52 -5.28
C ALA A 5 -15.59 5.84 -5.65
N PHE A 6 -15.18 6.02 -6.92
CA PHE A 6 -14.70 7.29 -7.44
C PHE A 6 -15.74 8.40 -7.28
N SER A 7 -16.99 8.13 -7.70
CA SER A 7 -18.09 9.11 -7.58
C SER A 7 -18.36 9.50 -6.14
N VAL A 8 -18.40 8.52 -5.20
CA VAL A 8 -18.60 8.78 -3.77
C VAL A 8 -17.42 9.57 -3.21
N ASN A 9 -16.18 9.17 -3.51
CA ASN A 9 -14.98 9.87 -3.06
C ASN A 9 -14.99 11.34 -3.49
N SER A 10 -15.30 11.61 -4.75
CA SER A 10 -15.39 12.98 -5.27
C SER A 10 -16.49 13.80 -4.61
N LYS A 11 -17.65 13.18 -4.29
CA LYS A 11 -18.74 13.84 -3.56
C LYS A 11 -18.44 14.09 -2.09
N MET A 12 -17.41 13.45 -1.54
CA MET A 12 -16.94 13.65 -0.15
C MET A 12 -15.97 14.83 -0.03
N ASP A 13 -15.71 15.59 -1.09
CA ASP A 13 -14.77 16.71 -1.10
C ASP A 13 -15.07 17.75 -0.01
N HIS A 14 -16.35 18.01 0.26
CA HIS A 14 -16.80 18.88 1.36
C HIS A 14 -16.48 18.35 2.77
N ARG A 15 -16.04 17.08 2.90
CA ARG A 15 -15.59 16.46 4.16
C ARG A 15 -14.07 16.45 4.30
N GLY A 16 -13.37 16.72 3.22
CA GLY A 16 -11.93 16.91 3.20
C GLY A 16 -11.55 18.35 3.49
N GLY A 17 -10.29 18.56 3.75
CA GLY A 17 -9.66 19.88 3.84
C GLY A 17 -8.49 19.95 2.89
N CYS A 18 -8.09 21.14 2.56
CA CYS A 18 -6.80 21.44 1.98
C CYS A 18 -6.05 22.37 2.93
N GLY A 19 -4.73 22.26 2.93
CA GLY A 19 -3.89 23.10 3.74
C GLY A 19 -3.72 24.50 3.14
N PHE A 20 -2.53 25.05 3.27
CA PHE A 20 -2.18 26.33 2.67
C PHE A 20 -2.25 26.34 1.12
N GLU A 21 -2.06 25.16 0.52
CA GLU A 21 -2.14 24.95 -0.93
C GLU A 21 -3.45 24.24 -1.28
N GLU A 22 -4.18 24.75 -2.27
CA GLU A 22 -5.48 24.15 -2.69
C GLU A 22 -5.36 22.73 -3.19
N ASN A 23 -4.19 22.37 -3.77
CA ASN A 23 -3.87 21.04 -4.32
C ASN A 23 -3.02 20.18 -3.39
N THR A 24 -2.93 20.52 -2.09
CA THR A 24 -2.41 19.67 -1.02
C THR A 24 -3.54 19.32 -0.07
N GLY A 25 -4.10 18.11 -0.23
CA GLY A 25 -5.22 17.65 0.59
C GLY A 25 -4.78 17.11 1.95
N ASP A 26 -5.70 17.14 2.92
CA ASP A 26 -5.50 16.57 4.27
C ASP A 26 -5.45 15.04 4.26
N GLY A 27 -6.04 14.42 3.23
CA GLY A 27 -5.98 13.00 3.01
C GLY A 27 -7.20 12.44 2.29
N ALA A 28 -6.95 11.59 1.31
CA ALA A 28 -7.97 10.76 0.67
C ALA A 28 -7.47 9.32 0.55
N GLY A 29 -8.40 8.37 0.52
CA GLY A 29 -8.04 6.97 0.41
C GLY A 29 -9.23 6.08 0.11
N ILE A 30 -8.89 4.87 -0.32
CA ILE A 30 -9.84 3.80 -0.60
C ILE A 30 -9.33 2.48 0.00
N LEU A 31 -10.18 1.84 0.81
CA LEU A 31 -10.01 0.45 1.22
C LEU A 31 -10.87 -0.42 0.34
N MET A 32 -10.34 -1.52 -0.14
CA MET A 32 -11.09 -2.43 -1.01
C MET A 32 -10.69 -3.88 -0.78
N ALA A 33 -11.55 -4.81 -1.17
CA ALA A 33 -11.16 -6.20 -1.24
C ALA A 33 -10.05 -6.38 -2.28
N ILE A 34 -9.12 -7.28 -2.01
CA ILE A 34 -7.96 -7.53 -2.89
C ILE A 34 -8.44 -7.87 -4.30
N PRO A 35 -8.04 -7.11 -5.34
CA PRO A 35 -8.33 -7.43 -6.74
C PRO A 35 -7.36 -8.52 -7.22
N ASP A 36 -7.65 -9.80 -6.87
CA ASP A 36 -6.74 -10.93 -7.09
C ASP A 36 -6.30 -11.06 -8.56
N SER A 37 -7.20 -10.91 -9.52
CA SER A 37 -6.86 -11.01 -10.94
C SER A 37 -5.84 -9.95 -11.38
N PHE A 38 -5.97 -8.73 -10.89
CA PHE A 38 -5.03 -7.65 -11.15
C PHE A 38 -3.65 -7.96 -10.56
N PHE A 39 -3.61 -8.36 -9.28
CA PHE A 39 -2.32 -8.64 -8.64
C PHE A 39 -1.62 -9.87 -9.23
N ARG A 40 -2.35 -10.88 -9.70
CA ARG A 40 -1.73 -12.00 -10.42
C ARG A 40 -1.02 -11.56 -11.68
N GLN A 41 -1.67 -10.72 -12.49
CA GLN A 41 -1.06 -10.18 -13.71
C GLN A 41 0.17 -9.32 -13.41
N GLU A 42 0.08 -8.44 -12.40
CA GLU A 42 1.21 -7.58 -12.03
C GLU A 42 2.37 -8.37 -11.41
N ALA A 43 2.08 -9.36 -10.57
CA ALA A 43 3.07 -10.24 -9.96
C ALA A 43 3.78 -11.12 -11.02
N GLU A 44 3.03 -11.66 -11.99
CA GLU A 44 3.59 -12.46 -13.08
C GLU A 44 4.62 -11.68 -13.91
N LYS A 45 4.38 -10.39 -14.17
CA LYS A 45 5.35 -9.51 -14.87
C LYS A 45 6.69 -9.41 -14.14
N LEU A 46 6.69 -9.64 -12.83
CA LEU A 46 7.86 -9.58 -11.95
C LEU A 46 8.43 -10.96 -11.62
N GLY A 47 7.86 -12.04 -12.20
CA GLY A 47 8.25 -13.41 -11.89
C GLY A 47 7.79 -13.90 -10.51
N ILE A 48 6.83 -13.20 -9.89
CA ILE A 48 6.25 -13.58 -8.59
C ILE A 48 5.03 -14.47 -8.85
N ASN A 49 5.08 -15.70 -8.35
CA ASN A 49 3.97 -16.65 -8.43
C ASN A 49 3.10 -16.53 -7.18
N LEU A 50 1.90 -15.98 -7.31
CA LEU A 50 0.95 -15.88 -6.19
C LEU A 50 0.20 -17.21 -6.00
N PRO A 51 0.10 -17.72 -4.75
CA PRO A 51 -0.74 -18.87 -4.43
C PRO A 51 -2.24 -18.51 -4.59
N GLU A 52 -3.13 -19.43 -4.23
CA GLU A 52 -4.57 -19.18 -4.26
C GLU A 52 -4.98 -17.97 -3.41
N ALA A 53 -6.07 -17.31 -3.81
CA ALA A 53 -6.64 -16.19 -3.06
C ALA A 53 -6.91 -16.60 -1.59
N GLY A 54 -6.57 -15.72 -0.64
CA GLY A 54 -6.62 -16.01 0.79
C GLY A 54 -5.39 -16.76 1.34
N LYS A 55 -4.50 -17.26 0.47
CA LYS A 55 -3.22 -17.90 0.86
C LYS A 55 -2.02 -16.95 0.69
N TYR A 56 -2.24 -15.73 0.24
CA TYR A 56 -1.25 -14.67 0.26
C TYR A 56 -1.84 -13.39 0.85
N ALA A 57 -0.97 -12.56 1.37
CA ALA A 57 -1.28 -11.20 1.79
C ALA A 57 -0.55 -10.21 0.89
N VAL A 58 -1.16 -9.07 0.67
CA VAL A 58 -0.55 -7.94 -0.02
C VAL A 58 -0.83 -6.66 0.75
N GLY A 59 0.09 -5.70 0.66
CA GLY A 59 -0.13 -4.40 1.29
C GLY A 59 0.77 -3.32 0.76
N ASN A 60 0.25 -2.11 0.74
CA ASN A 60 1.02 -0.92 0.39
C ASN A 60 1.89 -0.48 1.56
N ILE A 61 3.18 -0.42 1.33
CA ILE A 61 4.20 0.00 2.29
C ILE A 61 4.81 1.30 1.79
N PHE A 62 4.75 2.33 2.61
CA PHE A 62 5.48 3.57 2.38
C PHE A 62 6.90 3.40 2.91
N LEU A 63 7.86 3.76 2.10
CA LEU A 63 9.28 3.53 2.31
C LEU A 63 10.06 4.85 2.17
N PRO A 64 11.29 4.95 2.72
CA PRO A 64 12.20 6.05 2.46
C PRO A 64 12.40 6.34 0.98
N ILE A 65 12.56 7.61 0.65
CA ILE A 65 12.90 8.07 -0.70
C ILE A 65 14.36 7.73 -1.00
N ASP A 66 15.23 7.89 -0.01
CA ASP A 66 16.62 7.47 -0.11
C ASP A 66 16.74 5.97 -0.37
N ALA A 67 17.50 5.60 -1.41
CA ALA A 67 17.58 4.23 -1.88
C ALA A 67 18.32 3.30 -0.91
N ASP A 68 19.28 3.80 -0.16
CA ASP A 68 20.04 2.97 0.79
C ASP A 68 19.27 2.76 2.09
N GLU A 69 18.59 3.78 2.59
CA GLU A 69 17.67 3.65 3.72
C GLU A 69 16.49 2.73 3.37
N ARG A 70 15.95 2.84 2.15
CA ARG A 70 14.91 1.94 1.64
C ARG A 70 15.36 0.48 1.64
N LYS A 71 16.59 0.20 1.20
CA LYS A 71 17.17 -1.16 1.26
C LYS A 71 17.26 -1.71 2.69
N VAL A 72 17.60 -0.85 3.66
CA VAL A 72 17.62 -1.25 5.08
C VAL A 72 16.22 -1.63 5.54
N CYS A 73 15.21 -0.82 5.23
CA CYS A 73 13.81 -1.10 5.57
C CYS A 73 13.30 -2.41 4.94
N ILE A 74 13.62 -2.63 3.65
CA ILE A 74 13.27 -3.84 2.91
C ILE A 74 13.89 -5.07 3.59
N LYS A 75 15.21 -5.08 3.82
CA LYS A 75 15.91 -6.20 4.45
C LYS A 75 15.38 -6.51 5.85
N GLN A 76 15.08 -5.47 6.65
CA GLN A 76 14.50 -5.66 7.98
C GLN A 76 13.10 -6.27 7.89
N THR A 77 12.30 -5.87 6.90
CA THR A 77 10.96 -6.42 6.66
C THR A 77 11.05 -7.90 6.27
N GLU A 78 11.89 -8.25 5.32
CA GLU A 78 12.10 -9.63 4.86
C GLU A 78 12.59 -10.54 5.99
N LYS A 79 13.52 -10.05 6.81
CA LYS A 79 14.01 -10.76 8.00
C LYS A 79 12.86 -11.10 8.97
N ILE A 80 11.99 -10.13 9.25
CA ILE A 80 10.86 -10.34 10.18
C ILE A 80 9.84 -11.31 9.61
N ILE A 81 9.56 -11.27 8.29
CA ILE A 81 8.69 -12.25 7.63
C ILE A 81 9.22 -13.67 7.84
N ALA A 82 10.53 -13.87 7.65
CA ALA A 82 11.18 -15.16 7.86
C ALA A 82 11.14 -15.60 9.33
N GLU A 83 11.38 -14.69 10.29
CA GLU A 83 11.27 -14.95 11.74
C GLU A 83 9.86 -15.38 12.16
N GLU A 84 8.82 -14.84 11.48
CA GLU A 84 7.42 -15.21 11.69
C GLU A 84 7.02 -16.47 10.88
N ASN A 85 7.98 -17.16 10.30
CA ASN A 85 7.77 -18.38 9.51
C ASN A 85 6.78 -18.23 8.35
N GLN A 86 6.68 -17.04 7.75
CA GLN A 86 5.94 -16.83 6.52
C GLN A 86 6.91 -16.78 5.33
N ILE A 87 6.38 -16.88 4.12
CA ILE A 87 7.16 -16.93 2.89
C ILE A 87 7.11 -15.56 2.22
N PHE A 88 8.24 -14.89 2.11
CA PHE A 88 8.38 -13.68 1.31
C PHE A 88 8.30 -14.04 -0.18
N LEU A 89 7.40 -13.39 -0.91
CA LEU A 89 7.23 -13.60 -2.35
C LEU A 89 7.91 -12.54 -3.20
N GLY A 90 7.83 -11.28 -2.77
CA GLY A 90 8.46 -10.19 -3.51
C GLY A 90 7.90 -8.81 -3.20
N TRP A 91 8.51 -7.83 -3.87
CA TRP A 91 8.09 -6.43 -3.87
C TRP A 91 7.68 -5.98 -5.27
N ARG A 92 6.69 -5.11 -5.35
CA ARG A 92 6.27 -4.39 -6.56
C ARG A 92 6.24 -2.90 -6.26
N ASP A 93 6.93 -2.10 -7.05
CA ASP A 93 6.78 -0.66 -6.96
C ASP A 93 5.40 -0.24 -7.46
N VAL A 94 4.71 0.57 -6.68
CA VAL A 94 3.38 1.08 -7.04
C VAL A 94 3.55 2.28 -7.96
N PRO A 95 2.98 2.24 -9.18
CA PRO A 95 3.03 3.39 -10.06
C PRO A 95 2.24 4.55 -9.47
N THR A 96 2.83 5.74 -9.49
CA THR A 96 2.20 6.98 -9.04
C THR A 96 2.43 8.09 -10.05
N ASP A 97 1.43 8.96 -10.25
CA ASP A 97 1.54 10.12 -11.14
C ASP A 97 1.08 11.40 -10.42
N ALA A 98 2.04 12.02 -9.73
CA ALA A 98 1.80 13.27 -9.02
C ALA A 98 1.54 14.46 -9.98
N ASN A 99 1.98 14.37 -11.25
CA ASN A 99 1.73 15.42 -12.24
C ASN A 99 0.30 15.33 -12.77
N LYS A 100 -0.14 14.14 -13.16
CA LYS A 100 -1.52 13.90 -13.60
C LYS A 100 -2.54 14.26 -12.51
N ALA A 101 -2.20 13.98 -11.27
CA ALA A 101 -3.03 14.27 -10.11
C ALA A 101 -2.95 15.73 -9.64
N ASP A 102 -2.09 16.55 -10.22
CA ASP A 102 -1.83 17.93 -9.79
C ASP A 102 -1.58 18.06 -8.28
N VAL A 103 -0.72 17.19 -7.76
CA VAL A 103 -0.39 17.18 -6.32
C VAL A 103 0.44 18.41 -5.97
N GLY A 104 0.09 19.10 -4.89
CA GLY A 104 0.76 20.32 -4.44
C GLY A 104 2.20 20.09 -3.95
N PRO A 105 3.03 21.14 -3.97
CA PRO A 105 4.44 21.08 -3.60
C PRO A 105 4.71 20.48 -2.22
N ALA A 106 3.91 20.81 -1.22
CA ALA A 106 4.08 20.30 0.15
C ALA A 106 3.85 18.77 0.21
N ALA A 107 2.79 18.26 -0.43
CA ALA A 107 2.52 16.83 -0.49
C ALA A 107 3.56 16.09 -1.33
N ARG A 108 4.03 16.67 -2.44
CA ARG A 108 5.13 16.10 -3.24
C ARG A 108 6.43 15.99 -2.45
N GLY A 109 6.78 17.00 -1.68
CA GLY A 109 7.97 17.01 -0.83
C GLY A 109 7.95 15.96 0.28
N ALA A 110 6.76 15.51 0.66
CA ALA A 110 6.55 14.49 1.69
C ALA A 110 6.16 13.10 1.09
N GLN A 111 6.13 12.97 -0.25
CA GLN A 111 5.72 11.71 -0.90
C GLN A 111 6.76 10.62 -0.65
N PRO A 112 6.39 9.50 0.00
CA PRO A 112 7.29 8.38 0.19
C PRO A 112 7.46 7.58 -1.11
N HIS A 113 8.46 6.71 -1.16
CA HIS A 113 8.47 5.62 -2.12
C HIS A 113 7.40 4.59 -1.73
N ILE A 114 6.57 4.17 -2.67
CA ILE A 114 5.45 3.26 -2.39
C ILE A 114 5.69 1.93 -3.07
N SER A 115 5.75 0.85 -2.27
CA SER A 115 5.87 -0.51 -2.80
C SER A 115 4.82 -1.43 -2.20
N GLN A 116 4.41 -2.43 -2.96
CA GLN A 116 3.58 -3.53 -2.49
C GLN A 116 4.44 -4.69 -2.05
N LEU A 117 4.14 -5.19 -0.86
CA LEU A 117 4.76 -6.37 -0.27
C LEU A 117 3.81 -7.55 -0.46
N PHE A 118 4.35 -8.68 -0.99
CA PHE A 118 3.62 -9.93 -1.12
C PHE A 118 4.20 -10.99 -0.19
N ILE A 119 3.33 -11.65 0.58
CA ILE A 119 3.68 -12.68 1.56
C ILE A 119 2.75 -13.87 1.35
N GLU A 120 3.32 -15.08 1.25
CA GLU A 120 2.55 -16.32 1.20
C GLU A 120 2.39 -16.92 2.59
N SER A 121 1.22 -17.51 2.84
CA SER A 121 0.93 -18.26 4.04
C SER A 121 1.70 -19.56 4.08
N LYS A 122 2.35 -19.85 5.19
CA LYS A 122 2.93 -21.17 5.43
C LYS A 122 1.84 -22.24 5.40
N THR A 123 2.17 -23.39 4.84
CA THR A 123 1.27 -24.55 4.74
C THR A 123 0.67 -24.93 6.12
N GLY A 124 -0.62 -25.19 6.15
CA GLY A 124 -1.34 -25.68 7.31
C GLY A 124 -2.05 -24.62 8.15
N LEU A 125 -1.86 -23.32 7.87
CA LEU A 125 -2.60 -22.26 8.53
C LEU A 125 -4.00 -22.10 7.93
N SER A 126 -4.99 -21.90 8.80
CA SER A 126 -6.29 -21.33 8.41
C SER A 126 -6.13 -19.86 8.03
N GLN A 127 -7.10 -19.28 7.34
CA GLN A 127 -7.07 -17.87 6.98
C GLN A 127 -6.99 -16.96 8.21
N ASP A 128 -7.75 -17.25 9.25
CA ASP A 128 -7.72 -16.46 10.50
C ASP A 128 -6.38 -16.51 11.22
N GLU A 129 -5.69 -17.65 11.18
CA GLU A 129 -4.35 -17.78 11.73
C GLU A 129 -3.34 -17.01 10.90
N PHE A 130 -3.46 -17.06 9.58
CA PHE A 130 -2.61 -16.28 8.68
C PHE A 130 -2.82 -14.78 8.88
N ASP A 131 -4.06 -14.29 8.96
CA ASP A 131 -4.34 -12.88 9.19
C ASP A 131 -3.76 -12.38 10.52
N ARG A 132 -3.79 -13.22 11.57
CA ARG A 132 -3.12 -12.91 12.84
C ARG A 132 -1.60 -12.81 12.69
N GLN A 133 -0.98 -13.70 11.92
CA GLN A 133 0.46 -13.62 11.63
C GLN A 133 0.81 -12.36 10.82
N ILE A 134 0.01 -12.03 9.81
CA ILE A 134 0.18 -10.81 9.02
C ILE A 134 0.06 -9.55 9.89
N TYR A 135 -0.90 -9.50 10.81
CA TYR A 135 -1.02 -8.41 11.78
C TYR A 135 0.24 -8.30 12.67
N LEU A 136 0.75 -9.42 13.16
CA LEU A 136 1.96 -9.47 13.96
C LEU A 136 3.18 -8.96 13.18
N ILE A 137 3.38 -9.44 11.94
CA ILE A 137 4.43 -8.97 11.04
C ILE A 137 4.32 -7.45 10.87
N ARG A 138 3.13 -6.92 10.53
CA ARG A 138 2.90 -5.48 10.37
C ARG A 138 3.31 -4.66 11.59
N LYS A 139 3.07 -5.18 12.80
CA LYS A 139 3.48 -4.52 14.05
C LYS A 139 4.98 -4.61 14.27
N ARG A 140 5.56 -5.79 14.06
CA ARG A 140 6.98 -6.04 14.25
C ARG A 140 7.89 -5.28 13.29
N ILE A 141 7.47 -5.05 12.04
CA ILE A 141 8.25 -4.27 11.08
C ILE A 141 8.22 -2.76 11.40
N SER A 142 7.10 -2.26 11.90
CA SER A 142 6.89 -0.81 12.03
C SER A 142 7.75 -0.19 13.12
N GLN A 143 7.81 -0.80 14.31
CA GLN A 143 8.49 -0.21 15.46
C GLN A 143 10.01 -0.12 15.29
N PRO A 144 10.73 -1.20 14.94
CA PRO A 144 12.20 -1.16 14.85
C PRO A 144 12.68 -0.20 13.74
N ILE A 145 11.95 -0.12 12.64
CA ILE A 145 12.31 0.76 11.53
C ILE A 145 12.10 2.22 11.94
N ARG A 146 10.91 2.57 12.45
CA ARG A 146 10.57 3.96 12.80
C ARG A 146 11.38 4.51 13.98
N SER A 147 11.88 3.66 14.84
CA SER A 147 12.75 4.05 15.97
C SER A 147 14.24 3.98 15.66
N ASN A 148 14.63 3.61 14.46
CA ASN A 148 16.02 3.52 14.05
C ASN A 148 16.61 4.92 13.85
N GLN A 149 17.46 5.33 14.77
CA GLN A 149 18.12 6.65 14.76
C GLN A 149 19.18 6.80 13.65
N ASN A 150 19.57 5.71 13.00
CA ASN A 150 20.51 5.74 11.89
C ASN A 150 19.84 5.99 10.53
N LEU A 151 18.51 6.11 10.49
CA LEU A 151 17.72 6.43 9.30
C LEU A 151 17.13 7.83 9.44
N GLU A 152 17.49 8.73 8.52
CA GLU A 152 16.98 10.11 8.52
C GLU A 152 15.50 10.14 8.11
N GLU A 153 15.12 9.27 7.17
CA GLU A 153 13.78 9.15 6.63
C GLU A 153 12.92 8.05 7.28
N ALA A 154 13.33 7.51 8.45
CA ALA A 154 12.60 6.45 9.17
C ALA A 154 11.10 6.77 9.38
N LYS A 155 10.75 8.06 9.49
CA LYS A 155 9.37 8.54 9.68
C LYS A 155 8.47 8.27 8.47
N LEU A 156 9.05 8.16 7.26
CA LEU A 156 8.32 7.83 6.04
C LEU A 156 7.87 6.37 6.01
N PHE A 157 8.55 5.48 6.78
CA PHE A 157 8.14 4.08 6.83
C PHE A 157 6.76 3.93 7.46
N TYR A 158 5.82 3.40 6.69
CA TYR A 158 4.47 3.15 7.15
C TYR A 158 3.81 2.00 6.38
N ALA A 159 3.40 0.93 7.08
CA ALA A 159 2.57 -0.11 6.51
C ALA A 159 1.13 0.40 6.40
N CYS A 160 0.78 0.96 5.24
CA CYS A 160 -0.53 1.50 4.95
C CYS A 160 -1.62 0.43 5.09
N SER A 161 -1.39 -0.71 4.46
CA SER A 161 -2.15 -1.94 4.67
C SER A 161 -1.21 -3.14 4.56
N LEU A 162 -1.61 -4.26 5.13
CA LEU A 162 -1.04 -5.58 4.91
C LEU A 162 -2.06 -6.60 5.38
N SER A 163 -2.68 -7.35 4.46
CA SER A 163 -3.82 -8.24 4.74
C SER A 163 -3.95 -9.28 3.65
N SER A 164 -4.62 -10.40 3.95
CA SER A 164 -5.00 -11.43 2.99
C SER A 164 -6.37 -11.15 2.32
N THR A 165 -7.09 -10.11 2.76
CA THR A 165 -8.46 -9.84 2.32
C THR A 165 -8.68 -8.46 1.75
N VAL A 166 -7.97 -7.43 2.26
CA VAL A 166 -8.17 -6.03 1.86
C VAL A 166 -6.86 -5.32 1.57
N ILE A 167 -6.94 -4.29 0.74
CA ILE A 167 -5.82 -3.37 0.48
C ILE A 167 -6.28 -1.92 0.58
N VAL A 168 -5.39 -1.03 0.97
CA VAL A 168 -5.65 0.41 1.09
C VAL A 168 -4.70 1.20 0.20
N TYR A 169 -5.27 2.07 -0.63
CA TYR A 169 -4.56 3.14 -1.34
C TYR A 169 -4.94 4.46 -0.70
N LYS A 170 -3.98 5.27 -0.29
CA LYS A 170 -4.22 6.57 0.35
C LYS A 170 -3.00 7.47 0.25
N GLY A 171 -3.20 8.76 0.48
CA GLY A 171 -2.12 9.75 0.54
C GLY A 171 -2.60 11.10 1.08
N MET A 172 -1.68 12.06 1.18
CA MET A 172 -2.00 13.47 1.40
C MET A 172 -2.54 14.07 0.09
N LEU A 173 -3.74 13.69 -0.24
CA LEU A 173 -4.42 13.96 -1.50
C LEU A 173 -5.78 14.56 -1.22
N THR A 174 -6.29 15.33 -2.16
CA THR A 174 -7.73 15.64 -2.21
C THR A 174 -8.48 14.44 -2.77
N PRO A 175 -9.81 14.33 -2.57
CA PRO A 175 -10.60 13.24 -3.14
C PRO A 175 -10.44 13.09 -4.66
N SER A 176 -10.37 14.20 -5.39
CA SER A 176 -10.22 14.20 -6.86
C SER A 176 -8.84 13.73 -7.33
N GLN A 177 -7.81 13.82 -6.50
CA GLN A 177 -6.43 13.43 -6.82
C GLN A 177 -6.19 11.92 -6.67
N LEU A 178 -6.96 11.20 -5.85
CA LEU A 178 -6.66 9.81 -5.47
C LEU A 178 -6.51 8.87 -6.67
N PHE A 179 -7.46 8.89 -7.58
CA PHE A 179 -7.45 7.99 -8.75
C PHE A 179 -6.39 8.39 -9.78
N PRO A 180 -6.28 9.67 -10.20
CA PRO A 180 -5.21 10.08 -11.09
C PRO A 180 -3.81 9.84 -10.54
N PHE A 181 -3.65 9.89 -9.20
CA PHE A 181 -2.36 9.64 -8.54
C PHE A 181 -1.94 8.17 -8.59
N TYR A 182 -2.91 7.24 -8.52
CA TYR A 182 -2.65 5.81 -8.56
C TYR A 182 -3.19 5.18 -9.84
N PRO A 183 -2.38 5.04 -10.92
CA PRO A 183 -2.80 4.41 -12.17
C PRO A 183 -3.41 3.01 -12.02
N ASP A 184 -3.00 2.27 -10.98
CA ASP A 184 -3.60 0.97 -10.64
C ASP A 184 -5.13 1.07 -10.50
N LEU A 185 -5.64 2.13 -9.86
CA LEU A 185 -7.07 2.31 -9.57
C LEU A 185 -7.91 2.60 -10.84
N GLU A 186 -7.26 3.04 -11.92
CA GLU A 186 -7.89 3.31 -13.22
C GLU A 186 -7.84 2.09 -14.16
N SER A 187 -7.16 1.01 -13.76
CA SER A 187 -7.08 -0.20 -14.58
C SER A 187 -8.42 -0.92 -14.66
N GLN A 188 -8.81 -1.34 -15.87
CA GLN A 188 -10.03 -2.13 -16.10
C GLN A 188 -9.96 -3.52 -15.43
N ASP A 189 -8.75 -4.02 -15.17
CA ASP A 189 -8.52 -5.30 -14.50
C ASP A 189 -8.56 -5.19 -12.96
N PHE A 190 -8.59 -3.94 -12.44
CA PHE A 190 -8.68 -3.68 -11.01
C PHE A 190 -10.12 -3.85 -10.50
N LYS A 191 -10.55 -5.11 -10.39
CA LYS A 191 -11.92 -5.49 -10.01
C LYS A 191 -12.00 -5.89 -8.55
N THR A 192 -12.90 -5.26 -7.83
CA THR A 192 -13.17 -5.55 -6.42
C THR A 192 -14.68 -5.69 -6.18
N HIS A 193 -15.04 -6.43 -5.13
CA HIS A 193 -16.44 -6.60 -4.69
C HIS A 193 -16.79 -5.72 -3.48
N LEU A 194 -15.81 -5.00 -2.92
CA LEU A 194 -15.97 -4.11 -1.78
C LEU A 194 -15.09 -2.87 -1.98
N ALA A 195 -15.64 -1.69 -1.74
CA ALA A 195 -14.88 -0.45 -1.65
C ALA A 195 -15.44 0.43 -0.53
N MET A 196 -14.54 1.08 0.22
CA MET A 196 -14.84 2.05 1.27
C MET A 196 -13.92 3.25 1.07
N VAL A 197 -14.47 4.43 0.93
CA VAL A 197 -13.76 5.70 0.76
C VAL A 197 -13.90 6.59 1.96
#